data_e7539ab0db4ba33e2312a3d8db10d1ff
#
_entry.id   e7539ab0db4ba33e2312a3d8db10d1ff
#
_cell.length_a   1.000
_cell.length_b   1.000
_cell.length_c   1.000
_cell.angle_alpha   90.00
_cell.angle_beta   90.00
_cell.angle_gamma   90.00
#
_symmetry.space_group_name_H-M   'P 1'
#
loop_
_entity.id
_entity.type
_entity.pdbx_description
1 polymer ?
#
loop_
_entity_poly.entity_id
_entity_poly.type
_entity_poly.pdbx_seq_one_letter_code
_entity_poly.pdbx_strand_id
1 'polypeptide(L)'
;RCNIWHVRGRNRDLLIDSGMGVVSLRKQVALMAERPLLAVASHGHFDHIGNHFEFPERAIHADEADILAYPTQHATVADVYAPKEMFLALPPGGYEQTAYRIEPAPATRLLNEGDVIDLRDRHFEVLHLPGHSPGSIGLWEAATGIFFSGDAIYDGPLSDQCYHSHIPTYLQTMERLRRLKPRIVHGGHFPSFDGKRYMALIEEYVEGKRQMGCPGESAAR
;
A
#
# COMPACT_ATOMS: atom_id res chain seq x y z
N ARG A 1 6.43 7.91 -6.97
CA ARG A 1 6.56 8.28 -5.54
C ARG A 1 5.42 7.66 -4.77
N CYS A 2 5.73 6.89 -3.74
CA CYS A 2 4.76 6.40 -2.79
C CYS A 2 4.40 7.50 -1.77
N ASN A 3 3.16 7.55 -1.38
CA ASN A 3 2.71 8.32 -0.21
C ASN A 3 2.99 7.52 1.07
N ILE A 4 3.44 8.20 2.10
CA ILE A 4 3.66 7.63 3.43
C ILE A 4 2.68 8.34 4.38
N TRP A 5 1.83 7.56 5.04
CA TRP A 5 0.80 8.13 5.91
C TRP A 5 1.12 7.88 7.37
N HIS A 6 1.21 8.94 8.17
CA HIS A 6 1.37 8.85 9.62
C HIS A 6 0.09 9.26 10.31
N VAL A 7 -0.46 8.36 11.10
CA VAL A 7 -1.71 8.54 11.83
C VAL A 7 -1.41 8.54 13.33
N ARG A 8 -1.71 9.63 14.00
CA ARG A 8 -1.59 9.72 15.46
C ARG A 8 -2.80 9.09 16.13
N GLY A 9 -2.52 8.23 17.11
CA GLY A 9 -3.52 7.67 18.00
C GLY A 9 -3.26 8.09 19.45
N ARG A 10 -4.09 7.63 20.38
CA ARG A 10 -3.96 8.00 21.79
C ARG A 10 -2.66 7.47 22.42
N ASN A 11 -2.38 6.19 22.26
CA ASN A 11 -1.27 5.52 22.96
C ASN A 11 -0.13 5.09 22.03
N ARG A 12 -0.42 4.91 20.75
CA ARG A 12 0.52 4.52 19.71
C ARG A 12 0.12 5.15 18.38
N ASP A 13 1.06 5.25 17.50
CA ASP A 13 0.85 5.77 16.18
C ASP A 13 0.83 4.61 15.14
N LEU A 14 0.29 4.90 13.97
CA LEU A 14 0.27 4.02 12.82
C LEU A 14 1.01 4.69 11.66
N LEU A 15 1.94 3.99 11.06
CA LEU A 15 2.57 4.34 9.79
C LEU A 15 2.03 3.40 8.72
N ILE A 16 1.56 3.94 7.60
CA ILE A 16 1.13 3.16 6.45
C ILE A 16 2.12 3.44 5.35
N ASP A 17 2.83 2.41 4.94
CA ASP A 17 3.95 2.40 4.02
C ASP A 17 5.18 3.19 4.53
N SER A 18 6.34 2.98 3.91
CA SER A 18 7.59 3.53 4.41
C SER A 18 8.55 4.03 3.33
N GLY A 19 8.07 4.14 2.10
CA GLY A 19 8.88 4.63 0.99
C GLY A 19 9.93 3.64 0.51
N MET A 20 10.86 4.14 -0.30
CA MET A 20 11.88 3.32 -1.00
C MET A 20 13.05 2.86 -0.12
N GLY A 21 13.26 3.43 1.05
CA GLY A 21 14.39 3.06 1.90
C GLY A 21 15.75 3.68 1.52
N VAL A 22 15.78 4.62 0.58
CA VAL A 22 17.02 5.28 0.13
C VAL A 22 17.62 6.18 1.22
N VAL A 23 16.75 6.78 2.03
CA VAL A 23 17.13 7.56 3.21
C VAL A 23 16.32 7.08 4.41
N SER A 24 16.92 7.15 5.60
CA SER A 24 16.25 6.76 6.83
C SER A 24 15.04 7.65 7.11
N LEU A 25 13.85 7.05 7.13
CA LEU A 25 12.61 7.77 7.41
C LEU A 25 12.59 8.28 8.86
N ARG A 26 13.02 7.47 9.82
CA ARG A 26 13.06 7.85 11.24
C ARG A 26 14.03 8.98 11.55
N LYS A 27 15.13 9.10 10.77
CA LYS A 27 16.09 10.20 10.94
C LYS A 27 15.58 11.49 10.29
N GLN A 28 14.85 11.40 9.20
CA GLN A 28 14.33 12.57 8.48
C GLN A 28 13.06 13.13 9.08
N VAL A 29 12.24 12.29 9.72
CA VAL A 29 10.93 12.67 10.27
C VAL A 29 10.92 12.36 11.78
N ALA A 30 11.20 13.37 12.59
CA ALA A 30 11.31 13.23 14.06
C ALA A 30 10.07 12.59 14.70
N LEU A 31 8.87 12.89 14.19
CA LEU A 31 7.60 12.30 14.65
C LEU A 31 7.60 10.76 14.68
N MET A 32 8.37 10.11 13.80
CA MET A 32 8.45 8.65 13.73
C MET A 32 9.21 8.01 14.89
N ALA A 33 9.90 8.81 15.70
CA ALA A 33 10.69 8.35 16.85
C ALA A 33 10.07 8.73 18.20
N GLU A 34 9.03 9.56 18.23
CA GLU A 34 8.48 10.13 19.47
C GLU A 34 7.65 9.13 20.29
N ARG A 35 7.00 8.18 19.63
CA ARG A 35 5.98 7.32 20.22
C ARG A 35 6.07 5.87 19.72
N PRO A 36 5.51 4.89 20.45
CA PRO A 36 5.32 3.55 19.92
C PRO A 36 4.56 3.62 18.58
N LEU A 37 5.04 2.92 17.57
CA LEU A 37 4.52 3.00 16.21
C LEU A 37 4.46 1.61 15.60
N LEU A 38 3.32 1.27 14.99
CA LEU A 38 3.16 0.12 14.12
C LEU A 38 3.33 0.55 12.67
N ALA A 39 4.33 0.02 11.97
CA ALA A 39 4.47 0.19 10.52
C ALA A 39 3.69 -0.91 9.79
N VAL A 40 2.73 -0.52 8.98
CA VAL A 40 1.90 -1.42 8.16
C VAL A 40 2.26 -1.23 6.70
N ALA A 41 2.63 -2.30 6.04
CA ALA A 41 2.76 -2.31 4.59
C ALA A 41 1.38 -2.54 3.95
N SER A 42 0.96 -1.65 3.06
CA SER A 42 -0.24 -1.86 2.26
C SER A 42 -0.07 -3.04 1.31
N HIS A 43 1.15 -3.29 0.85
CA HIS A 43 1.59 -4.43 0.04
C HIS A 43 3.13 -4.46 -0.04
N GLY A 44 3.69 -5.48 -0.70
CA GLY A 44 5.13 -5.78 -0.69
C GLY A 44 5.99 -5.10 -1.76
N HIS A 45 5.53 -4.07 -2.47
CA HIS A 45 6.35 -3.40 -3.48
C HIS A 45 7.43 -2.52 -2.86
N PHE A 46 8.53 -2.37 -3.60
CA PHE A 46 9.78 -1.75 -3.16
C PHE A 46 9.62 -0.32 -2.63
N ASP A 47 8.71 0.46 -3.19
CA ASP A 47 8.49 1.84 -2.82
C ASP A 47 7.52 2.00 -1.62
N HIS A 48 6.93 0.92 -1.14
CA HIS A 48 6.07 0.87 0.04
C HIS A 48 6.77 0.33 1.28
N ILE A 49 7.73 -0.59 1.15
CA ILE A 49 8.32 -1.31 2.28
C ILE A 49 9.78 -0.94 2.61
N GLY A 50 10.39 -0.04 1.86
CA GLY A 50 11.84 0.19 1.90
C GLY A 50 12.44 0.60 3.25
N ASN A 51 11.68 1.26 4.12
CA ASN A 51 12.14 1.60 5.49
C ASN A 51 11.44 0.78 6.59
N HIS A 52 10.71 -0.29 6.25
CA HIS A 52 10.06 -1.11 7.28
C HIS A 52 11.04 -1.68 8.31
N PHE A 53 12.27 -1.99 7.91
CA PHE A 53 13.33 -2.50 8.78
C PHE A 53 13.68 -1.54 9.94
N GLU A 54 13.38 -0.24 9.84
CA GLU A 54 13.63 0.75 10.87
C GLU A 54 12.66 0.66 12.06
N PHE A 55 11.54 -0.03 11.90
CA PHE A 55 10.47 -0.07 12.90
C PHE A 55 10.43 -1.41 13.62
N PRO A 56 10.39 -1.43 14.98
CA PRO A 56 10.36 -2.67 15.73
C PRO A 56 9.05 -3.44 15.59
N GLU A 57 7.92 -2.75 15.35
CA GLU A 57 6.61 -3.37 15.12
C GLU A 57 6.20 -3.17 13.67
N ARG A 58 6.07 -4.28 12.95
CA ARG A 58 5.80 -4.32 11.51
C ARG A 58 4.68 -5.27 11.18
N ALA A 59 3.79 -4.87 10.29
CA ALA A 59 2.68 -5.71 9.85
C ALA A 59 2.52 -5.65 8.33
N ILE A 60 2.09 -6.75 7.76
CA ILE A 60 1.73 -6.92 6.35
C ILE A 60 0.66 -8.02 6.25
N HIS A 61 -0.07 -8.09 5.16
CA HIS A 61 -0.97 -9.22 4.90
C HIS A 61 -0.21 -10.55 4.84
N ALA A 62 -0.85 -11.61 5.32
CA ALA A 62 -0.23 -12.94 5.40
C ALA A 62 0.29 -13.43 4.04
N ASP A 63 -0.40 -13.14 2.94
CA ASP A 63 -0.04 -13.58 1.57
C ASP A 63 1.25 -12.92 1.03
N GLU A 64 1.76 -11.87 1.69
CA GLU A 64 3.01 -11.20 1.29
C GLU A 64 4.05 -11.14 2.42
N ALA A 65 3.84 -11.92 3.49
CA ALA A 65 4.77 -11.97 4.61
C ALA A 65 6.20 -12.34 4.18
N ASP A 66 6.34 -13.26 3.24
CA ASP A 66 7.63 -13.70 2.70
C ASP A 66 8.33 -12.59 1.89
N ILE A 67 7.58 -11.71 1.23
CA ILE A 67 8.16 -10.57 0.50
C ILE A 67 8.84 -9.63 1.50
N LEU A 68 8.19 -9.33 2.61
CA LEU A 68 8.77 -8.44 3.64
C LEU A 68 9.95 -9.10 4.37
N ALA A 69 9.93 -10.43 4.53
CA ALA A 69 10.99 -11.17 5.17
C ALA A 69 12.22 -11.38 4.27
N TYR A 70 12.00 -11.56 2.96
CA TYR A 70 13.03 -11.87 1.95
C TYR A 70 12.84 -11.01 0.70
N PRO A 71 13.03 -9.69 0.78
CA PRO A 71 12.68 -8.74 -0.28
C PRO A 71 13.67 -8.80 -1.45
N THR A 72 13.51 -9.78 -2.33
CA THR A 72 14.31 -9.81 -3.57
C THR A 72 13.87 -8.70 -4.51
N GLN A 73 14.74 -8.30 -5.45
CA GLN A 73 14.41 -7.30 -6.47
C GLN A 73 13.14 -7.69 -7.26
N HIS A 74 13.02 -8.96 -7.62
CA HIS A 74 11.88 -9.48 -8.37
C HIS A 74 10.60 -9.51 -7.52
N ALA A 75 10.67 -10.07 -6.31
CA ALA A 75 9.48 -10.18 -5.43
C ALA A 75 8.86 -8.81 -5.12
N THR A 76 9.70 -7.79 -5.01
CA THR A 76 9.28 -6.40 -4.73
C THR A 76 9.06 -5.55 -5.99
N VAL A 77 9.14 -6.12 -7.18
CA VAL A 77 9.12 -5.47 -8.50
C VAL A 77 10.16 -4.37 -8.70
N ALA A 78 11.16 -4.32 -7.86
CA ALA A 78 12.23 -3.33 -7.95
C ALA A 78 13.11 -3.51 -9.20
N ASP A 79 13.25 -4.73 -9.71
CA ASP A 79 13.96 -5.06 -10.96
C ASP A 79 13.34 -4.39 -12.19
N VAL A 80 12.02 -4.15 -12.17
CA VAL A 80 11.28 -3.51 -13.26
C VAL A 80 11.26 -2.00 -13.11
N TYR A 81 11.04 -1.49 -11.88
CA TYR A 81 10.72 -0.09 -11.63
C TYR A 81 11.83 0.70 -10.92
N ALA A 82 12.94 0.08 -10.50
CA ALA A 82 14.06 0.77 -9.86
C ALA A 82 15.29 1.06 -10.79
N PRO A 83 15.17 1.16 -12.12
CA PRO A 83 16.25 1.65 -12.94
C PRO A 83 16.49 3.14 -12.72
N LYS A 84 17.62 3.64 -13.24
CA LYS A 84 18.19 4.98 -12.99
C LYS A 84 17.23 6.17 -13.05
N GLU A 85 16.16 6.06 -13.82
CA GLU A 85 15.20 7.15 -14.07
C GLU A 85 14.22 7.40 -12.90
N MET A 86 14.17 6.51 -11.91
CA MET A 86 13.28 6.66 -10.74
C MET A 86 13.76 7.71 -9.73
N PHE A 87 15.03 8.02 -9.72
CA PHE A 87 15.59 8.95 -8.76
C PHE A 87 15.55 10.38 -9.29
N LEU A 88 14.58 11.16 -8.88
CA LEU A 88 14.49 12.59 -9.21
C LEU A 88 15.59 13.42 -8.53
N ALA A 89 16.09 12.94 -7.39
CA ALA A 89 17.22 13.50 -6.67
C ALA A 89 17.89 12.38 -5.85
N LEU A 90 19.20 12.47 -5.69
CA LEU A 90 19.98 11.57 -4.85
C LEU A 90 20.28 12.21 -3.50
N PRO A 91 20.47 11.41 -2.43
CA PRO A 91 20.91 11.91 -1.15
C PRO A 91 22.23 12.66 -1.25
N PRO A 92 22.47 13.66 -0.40
CA PRO A 92 23.79 14.30 -0.28
C PRO A 92 24.87 13.25 0.05
N GLY A 93 26.06 13.38 -0.53
CA GLY A 93 27.20 12.48 -0.31
C GLY A 93 27.32 11.34 -1.32
N GLY A 94 26.41 11.28 -2.28
CA GLY A 94 26.38 10.26 -3.33
C GLY A 94 25.56 9.02 -2.90
N TYR A 95 24.87 8.45 -3.85
CA TYR A 95 24.14 7.20 -3.70
C TYR A 95 24.33 6.36 -4.95
N GLU A 96 24.80 5.13 -4.76
CA GLU A 96 25.01 4.18 -5.87
C GLU A 96 23.67 3.51 -6.21
N GLN A 97 23.01 3.99 -7.25
CA GLN A 97 21.68 3.53 -7.66
C GLN A 97 21.64 2.05 -8.03
N THR A 98 22.75 1.54 -8.59
CA THR A 98 22.89 0.13 -8.97
C THR A 98 22.99 -0.81 -7.76
N ALA A 99 23.28 -0.25 -6.58
CA ALA A 99 23.31 -0.97 -5.31
C ALA A 99 21.97 -0.95 -4.57
N TYR A 100 20.92 -0.38 -5.18
CA TYR A 100 19.60 -0.31 -4.55
C TYR A 100 19.10 -1.71 -4.16
N ARG A 101 18.75 -1.85 -2.90
CA ARG A 101 18.12 -3.05 -2.34
C ARG A 101 17.24 -2.67 -1.16
N ILE A 102 16.33 -3.54 -0.83
CA ILE A 102 15.45 -3.43 0.34
C ILE A 102 16.03 -4.32 1.43
N GLU A 103 16.13 -3.78 2.64
CA GLU A 103 16.60 -4.55 3.79
C GLU A 103 15.46 -5.45 4.32
N PRO A 104 15.75 -6.72 4.65
CA PRO A 104 14.77 -7.63 5.23
C PRO A 104 14.12 -7.05 6.50
N ALA A 105 12.82 -7.17 6.58
CA ALA A 105 12.03 -6.65 7.67
C ALA A 105 10.90 -7.63 8.06
N PRO A 106 11.20 -8.86 8.54
CA PRO A 106 10.18 -9.85 8.86
C PRO A 106 9.05 -9.26 9.69
N ALA A 107 7.81 -9.53 9.32
CA ALA A 107 6.64 -9.02 10.02
C ALA A 107 6.60 -9.52 11.47
N THR A 108 6.24 -8.65 12.40
CA THR A 108 5.97 -9.01 13.80
C THR A 108 4.50 -9.32 14.03
N ARG A 109 3.64 -8.93 13.08
CA ARG A 109 2.21 -9.23 13.06
C ARG A 109 1.77 -9.48 11.62
N LEU A 110 1.08 -10.58 11.39
CA LEU A 110 0.38 -10.84 10.13
C LEU A 110 -1.03 -10.27 10.21
N LEU A 111 -1.49 -9.71 9.10
CA LEU A 111 -2.83 -9.15 8.95
C LEU A 111 -3.65 -9.99 8.00
N ASN A 112 -4.95 -10.07 8.28
CA ASN A 112 -5.94 -10.75 7.45
C ASN A 112 -7.18 -9.86 7.32
N GLU A 113 -8.08 -10.24 6.42
CA GLU A 113 -9.39 -9.60 6.26
C GLU A 113 -10.12 -9.49 7.59
N GLY A 114 -10.64 -8.30 7.90
CA GLY A 114 -11.43 -8.02 9.08
C GLY A 114 -10.63 -7.81 10.38
N ASP A 115 -9.29 -7.96 10.34
CA ASP A 115 -8.47 -7.58 11.48
C ASP A 115 -8.63 -6.10 11.81
N VAL A 116 -8.48 -5.75 13.09
CA VAL A 116 -8.57 -4.36 13.53
C VAL A 116 -7.22 -3.88 14.08
N ILE A 117 -6.78 -2.73 13.59
CA ILE A 117 -5.66 -1.98 14.16
C ILE A 117 -6.24 -0.94 15.11
N ASP A 118 -6.04 -1.17 16.41
CA ASP A 118 -6.57 -0.36 17.49
C ASP A 118 -5.51 0.63 17.99
N LEU A 119 -5.77 1.93 17.85
CA LEU A 119 -4.97 3.03 18.40
C LEU A 119 -5.61 3.63 19.66
N ARG A 120 -6.64 2.99 20.23
CA ARG A 120 -7.48 3.32 21.38
C ARG A 120 -8.59 4.33 21.09
N ASP A 121 -8.31 5.40 20.39
CA ASP A 121 -9.26 6.43 19.98
C ASP A 121 -9.62 6.35 18.48
N ARG A 122 -8.88 5.53 17.75
CA ARG A 122 -9.10 5.27 16.33
C ARG A 122 -8.97 3.77 16.05
N HIS A 123 -9.81 3.26 15.15
CA HIS A 123 -9.86 1.85 14.79
C HIS A 123 -9.90 1.71 13.28
N PHE A 124 -8.97 0.95 12.75
CA PHE A 124 -8.85 0.70 11.32
C PHE A 124 -9.10 -0.78 11.04
N GLU A 125 -10.15 -1.06 10.29
CA GLU A 125 -10.43 -2.40 9.77
C GLU A 125 -9.53 -2.67 8.56
N VAL A 126 -8.91 -3.83 8.54
CA VAL A 126 -8.12 -4.33 7.42
C VAL A 126 -9.06 -4.89 6.36
N LEU A 127 -9.00 -4.34 5.17
CA LEU A 127 -9.69 -4.82 3.99
C LEU A 127 -8.68 -5.51 3.07
N HIS A 128 -8.82 -6.80 2.80
CA HIS A 128 -8.01 -7.50 1.81
C HIS A 128 -8.51 -7.16 0.41
N LEU A 129 -7.64 -6.58 -0.40
CA LEU A 129 -7.96 -5.98 -1.71
C LEU A 129 -7.02 -6.50 -2.81
N PRO A 130 -6.99 -7.83 -3.03
CA PRO A 130 -6.06 -8.41 -4.00
C PRO A 130 -6.38 -7.99 -5.43
N GLY A 131 -5.37 -8.04 -6.30
CA GLY A 131 -5.49 -7.74 -7.72
C GLY A 131 -4.32 -6.94 -8.24
N HIS A 132 -3.96 -5.83 -7.60
CA HIS A 132 -2.69 -5.14 -7.83
C HIS A 132 -1.52 -6.04 -7.39
N SER A 133 -1.60 -6.58 -6.19
CA SER A 133 -0.75 -7.65 -5.66
C SER A 133 -1.60 -8.63 -4.83
N PRO A 134 -1.10 -9.85 -4.53
CA PRO A 134 -1.89 -10.87 -3.82
C PRO A 134 -2.31 -10.45 -2.41
N GLY A 135 -1.42 -9.79 -1.67
CA GLY A 135 -1.65 -9.37 -0.30
C GLY A 135 -1.95 -7.87 -0.14
N SER A 136 -2.37 -7.20 -1.21
CA SER A 136 -2.81 -5.79 -1.11
C SER A 136 -3.90 -5.63 -0.08
N ILE A 137 -3.74 -4.64 0.82
CA ILE A 137 -4.74 -4.26 1.83
C ILE A 137 -5.04 -2.78 1.81
N GLY A 138 -6.23 -2.45 2.27
CA GLY A 138 -6.60 -1.10 2.68
C GLY A 138 -6.97 -1.04 4.15
N LEU A 139 -6.92 0.14 4.73
CA LEU A 139 -7.29 0.39 6.13
C LEU A 139 -8.49 1.33 6.17
N TRP A 140 -9.59 0.85 6.71
CA TRP A 140 -10.86 1.57 6.76
C TRP A 140 -11.21 2.03 8.17
N GLU A 141 -11.43 3.33 8.34
CA GLU A 141 -11.93 3.93 9.58
C GLU A 141 -13.38 4.38 9.40
N ALA A 142 -14.31 3.56 9.81
CA ALA A 142 -15.75 3.81 9.62
C ALA A 142 -16.24 5.07 10.36
N ALA A 143 -15.67 5.38 11.53
CA ALA A 143 -16.08 6.52 12.35
C ALA A 143 -15.86 7.87 11.66
N THR A 144 -14.85 7.99 10.81
CA THR A 144 -14.50 9.24 10.11
C THR A 144 -14.75 9.19 8.61
N GLY A 145 -14.98 8.00 8.07
CA GLY A 145 -15.04 7.76 6.63
C GLY A 145 -13.69 7.93 5.92
N ILE A 146 -12.58 7.71 6.64
CA ILE A 146 -11.23 7.74 6.07
C ILE A 146 -10.85 6.35 5.57
N PHE A 147 -10.32 6.29 4.35
CA PHE A 147 -9.84 5.07 3.75
C PHE A 147 -8.41 5.24 3.24
N PHE A 148 -7.49 4.46 3.77
CA PHE A 148 -6.13 4.31 3.23
C PHE A 148 -6.14 3.10 2.31
N SER A 149 -5.99 3.32 1.02
CA SER A 149 -6.26 2.29 0.00
C SER A 149 -5.00 1.61 -0.54
N GLY A 150 -3.81 2.03 -0.11
CA GLY A 150 -2.59 1.56 -0.77
C GLY A 150 -2.70 1.73 -2.29
N ASP A 151 -2.29 0.70 -3.02
CA ASP A 151 -2.35 0.69 -4.49
C ASP A 151 -3.58 -0.01 -5.05
N ALA A 152 -4.52 -0.41 -4.19
CA ALA A 152 -5.79 -0.94 -4.66
C ALA A 152 -6.62 0.11 -5.42
N ILE A 153 -6.53 1.40 -5.04
CA ILE A 153 -7.13 2.51 -5.79
C ILE A 153 -6.47 3.85 -5.42
N TYR A 154 -6.06 4.62 -6.42
CA TYR A 154 -5.53 5.98 -6.27
C TYR A 154 -5.89 6.84 -7.49
N ASP A 155 -5.80 8.15 -7.40
CA ASP A 155 -6.20 9.08 -8.48
C ASP A 155 -5.11 9.19 -9.55
N GLY A 156 -4.93 8.09 -10.29
CA GLY A 156 -3.94 7.95 -11.37
C GLY A 156 -4.11 6.64 -12.12
N PRO A 157 -3.22 6.34 -13.08
CA PRO A 157 -3.22 5.06 -13.79
C PRO A 157 -2.95 3.90 -12.83
N LEU A 158 -3.93 3.03 -12.61
CA LEU A 158 -3.78 1.88 -11.74
C LEU A 158 -2.85 0.84 -12.36
N SER A 159 -1.86 0.39 -11.58
CA SER A 159 -0.90 -0.63 -11.99
C SER A 159 -1.50 -2.03 -11.82
N ASP A 160 -1.63 -2.78 -12.91
CA ASP A 160 -2.18 -4.13 -12.93
C ASP A 160 -1.40 -5.09 -13.84
N GLN A 161 -0.14 -4.72 -14.14
CA GLN A 161 0.73 -5.45 -15.07
C GLN A 161 1.98 -6.03 -14.39
N CYS A 162 2.07 -5.97 -13.06
CA CYS A 162 3.14 -6.64 -12.33
C CYS A 162 3.00 -8.17 -12.48
N TYR A 163 4.10 -8.91 -12.33
CA TYR A 163 4.11 -10.36 -12.53
C TYR A 163 3.09 -11.13 -11.70
N HIS A 164 2.70 -10.59 -10.56
CA HIS A 164 1.72 -11.17 -9.62
C HIS A 164 0.36 -10.47 -9.64
N SER A 165 0.19 -9.45 -10.47
CA SER A 165 -1.11 -8.78 -10.63
C SER A 165 -2.10 -9.74 -11.31
N HIS A 166 -3.38 -9.64 -10.92
CA HIS A 166 -4.42 -10.50 -11.48
C HIS A 166 -5.69 -9.70 -11.76
N ILE A 167 -5.89 -9.32 -13.01
CA ILE A 167 -6.99 -8.43 -13.44
C ILE A 167 -8.38 -8.97 -13.03
N PRO A 168 -8.73 -10.26 -13.21
CA PRO A 168 -10.03 -10.76 -12.78
C PRO A 168 -10.29 -10.56 -11.28
N THR A 169 -9.31 -10.83 -10.42
CA THR A 169 -9.40 -10.57 -8.97
C THR A 169 -9.48 -9.06 -8.68
N TYR A 170 -8.75 -8.24 -9.44
CA TYR A 170 -8.79 -6.79 -9.27
C TYR A 170 -10.18 -6.22 -9.60
N LEU A 171 -10.86 -6.76 -10.63
CA LEU A 171 -12.24 -6.40 -10.93
C LEU A 171 -13.20 -6.78 -9.80
N GLN A 172 -13.02 -7.94 -9.15
CA GLN A 172 -13.80 -8.33 -7.97
C GLN A 172 -13.55 -7.38 -6.79
N THR A 173 -12.29 -6.98 -6.58
CA THR A 173 -11.91 -5.97 -5.59
C THR A 173 -12.61 -4.63 -5.89
N MET A 174 -12.66 -4.17 -7.14
CA MET A 174 -13.36 -2.94 -7.51
C MET A 174 -14.88 -3.04 -7.25
N GLU A 175 -15.51 -4.17 -7.54
CA GLU A 175 -16.93 -4.38 -7.24
C GLU A 175 -17.21 -4.41 -5.73
N ARG A 176 -16.28 -4.93 -4.93
CA ARG A 176 -16.34 -4.84 -3.47
C ARG A 176 -16.23 -3.40 -3.00
N LEU A 177 -15.26 -2.65 -3.52
CA LEU A 177 -14.99 -1.26 -3.19
C LEU A 177 -16.19 -0.34 -3.51
N ARG A 178 -17.02 -0.63 -4.52
CA ARG A 178 -18.28 0.11 -4.79
C ARG A 178 -19.21 0.21 -3.59
N ARG A 179 -19.15 -0.75 -2.67
CA ARG A 179 -20.00 -0.81 -1.48
C ARG A 179 -19.49 0.05 -0.34
N LEU A 180 -18.20 0.34 -0.33
CA LEU A 180 -17.58 1.23 0.63
C LEU A 180 -17.96 2.68 0.31
N LYS A 181 -18.21 3.50 1.33
CA LYS A 181 -18.62 4.90 1.17
C LYS A 181 -17.63 5.83 1.86
N PRO A 182 -16.38 5.92 1.36
CA PRO A 182 -15.40 6.78 1.97
C PRO A 182 -15.76 8.26 1.77
N ARG A 183 -15.51 9.06 2.81
CA ARG A 183 -15.56 10.52 2.73
C ARG A 183 -14.30 11.05 2.05
N ILE A 184 -13.15 10.45 2.37
CA ILE A 184 -11.84 10.76 1.77
C ILE A 184 -11.02 9.49 1.64
N VAL A 185 -10.26 9.41 0.56
CA VAL A 185 -9.34 8.31 0.26
C VAL A 185 -7.91 8.84 0.21
N HIS A 186 -7.02 8.14 0.88
CA HIS A 186 -5.58 8.35 0.88
C HIS A 186 -4.93 7.17 0.15
N GLY A 187 -4.58 7.35 -1.11
CA GLY A 187 -3.95 6.32 -1.94
C GLY A 187 -2.45 6.16 -1.67
N GLY A 188 -1.89 5.06 -2.14
CA GLY A 188 -0.43 4.84 -2.12
C GLY A 188 0.33 5.81 -3.03
N HIS A 189 -0.35 6.35 -4.03
CA HIS A 189 0.18 7.34 -4.97
C HIS A 189 -0.79 8.50 -5.16
N PHE A 190 -0.29 9.61 -5.71
CA PHE A 190 -1.05 10.81 -6.05
C PHE A 190 -1.74 11.50 -4.85
N PRO A 191 -2.40 12.64 -5.04
CA PRO A 191 -3.13 13.32 -3.97
C PRO A 191 -4.33 12.52 -3.46
N SER A 192 -4.73 12.84 -2.24
CA SER A 192 -5.99 12.35 -1.65
C SER A 192 -7.20 12.87 -2.43
N PHE A 193 -8.29 12.11 -2.44
CA PHE A 193 -9.50 12.41 -3.19
C PHE A 193 -10.76 12.05 -2.42
N ASP A 194 -11.89 12.60 -2.85
CA ASP A 194 -13.18 12.42 -2.19
C ASP A 194 -13.95 11.17 -2.67
N GLY A 195 -15.07 10.87 -2.02
CA GLY A 195 -15.92 9.73 -2.36
C GLY A 195 -16.55 9.83 -3.76
N LYS A 196 -16.70 11.03 -4.33
CA LYS A 196 -17.19 11.19 -5.70
C LYS A 196 -16.13 10.74 -6.71
N ARG A 197 -14.89 11.21 -6.54
CA ARG A 197 -13.77 10.79 -7.38
C ARG A 197 -13.47 9.30 -7.23
N TYR A 198 -13.60 8.77 -6.01
CA TYR A 198 -13.49 7.35 -5.73
C TYR A 198 -14.42 6.49 -6.59
N MET A 199 -15.69 6.85 -6.64
CA MET A 199 -16.64 6.11 -7.49
C MET A 199 -16.31 6.24 -8.97
N ALA A 200 -15.90 7.43 -9.43
CA ALA A 200 -15.51 7.63 -10.83
C ALA A 200 -14.31 6.76 -11.22
N LEU A 201 -13.29 6.66 -10.37
CA LEU A 201 -12.11 5.82 -10.62
C LEU A 201 -12.45 4.33 -10.74
N ILE A 202 -13.37 3.83 -9.88
CA ILE A 202 -13.86 2.45 -9.97
C ILE A 202 -14.53 2.22 -11.32
N GLU A 203 -15.42 3.14 -11.73
CA GLU A 203 -16.13 3.02 -13.02
C GLU A 203 -15.15 3.07 -14.20
N GLU A 204 -14.23 4.03 -14.19
CA GLU A 204 -13.20 4.19 -15.23
C GLU A 204 -12.36 2.91 -15.39
N TYR A 205 -11.92 2.30 -14.28
CA TYR A 205 -11.14 1.06 -14.33
C TYR A 205 -11.95 -0.11 -14.87
N VAL A 206 -13.15 -0.34 -14.32
CA VAL A 206 -14.00 -1.48 -14.70
C VAL A 206 -14.42 -1.38 -16.15
N GLU A 207 -14.84 -0.21 -16.61
CA GLU A 207 -15.25 0.00 -18.00
C GLU A 207 -14.05 -0.16 -18.95
N GLY A 208 -12.89 0.40 -18.61
CA GLY A 208 -11.66 0.24 -19.39
C GLY A 208 -11.28 -1.24 -19.60
N LYS A 209 -11.39 -2.07 -18.54
CA LYS A 209 -11.10 -3.51 -18.66
C LYS A 209 -12.15 -4.28 -19.48
N ARG A 210 -13.42 -3.92 -19.38
CA ARG A 210 -14.48 -4.50 -20.23
C ARG A 210 -14.25 -4.23 -21.70
N GLN A 211 -13.86 -3.02 -22.05
CA GLN A 211 -13.57 -2.64 -23.44
C GLN A 211 -12.35 -3.38 -24.01
N MET A 212 -11.38 -3.75 -23.17
CA MET A 212 -10.23 -4.58 -23.55
C MET A 212 -10.56 -6.07 -23.66
N GLY A 213 -11.80 -6.48 -23.43
CA GLY A 213 -12.23 -7.88 -23.53
C GLY A 213 -11.79 -8.76 -22.35
N CYS A 214 -11.41 -8.16 -21.22
CA CYS A 214 -11.16 -8.89 -19.98
C CYS A 214 -12.52 -9.33 -19.39
N PRO A 215 -12.89 -10.62 -19.40
CA PRO A 215 -14.15 -11.08 -18.83
C PRO A 215 -14.08 -10.90 -17.29
N GLY A 216 -14.96 -10.06 -16.75
CA GLY A 216 -15.37 -10.25 -15.39
C GLY A 216 -16.08 -11.61 -15.32
N GLU A 217 -15.65 -12.51 -14.46
CA GLU A 217 -16.40 -13.75 -14.26
C GLU A 217 -17.85 -13.39 -13.91
N SER A 218 -18.77 -13.77 -14.79
CA SER A 218 -20.19 -13.66 -14.51
C SER A 218 -20.47 -14.51 -13.27
N ALA A 219 -21.11 -13.92 -12.26
CA ALA A 219 -21.56 -14.61 -11.08
C ALA A 219 -22.17 -15.96 -11.49
N ALA A 220 -21.55 -17.03 -11.03
CA ALA A 220 -22.16 -18.35 -11.09
C ALA A 220 -23.49 -18.28 -10.34
N ARG A 221 -24.56 -18.66 -11.05
CA ARG A 221 -25.94 -18.77 -10.54
C ARG A 221 -26.07 -19.86 -9.50
#